data_c205b9bb7379818e9046da9e1faab54b
#
_entry.id   c205b9bb7379818e9046da9e1faab54b
#
_cell.length_a   1.000
_cell.length_b   1.000
_cell.length_c   1.000
_cell.angle_alpha   90.00
_cell.angle_beta   90.00
_cell.angle_gamma   90.00
#
_symmetry.space_group_name_H-M   'P 1'
#
loop_
_entity.id
_entity.type
_entity.pdbx_description
1 polymer ?
#
loop_
_entity_poly.entity_id
_entity_poly.type
_entity_poly.pdbx_seq_one_letter_code
_entity_poly.pdbx_strand_id
1 'polypeptide(L)'
;MARNPLRDRIAVVGVGSTPYGRDLQRSELSLGLEAAIRAIGDAGIDRQEIDGLCGAGMNPLAMGGAGFLSLQGALGIEKTTWAKNGWLGSSFVFAAEAVFCGLCDVALVVQTYMRELGMSRSDYNCNNKILNFSV
;
A
#
# COMPACT_ATOMS: atom_id res chain seq x y z
N MET A 1 11.03 12.76 -29.21
CA MET A 1 10.86 12.29 -27.83
C MET A 1 10.26 10.91 -27.84
N ALA A 2 10.89 9.95 -27.16
CA ALA A 2 10.30 8.62 -27.01
C ALA A 2 8.99 8.75 -26.21
N ARG A 3 7.91 8.18 -26.73
CA ARG A 3 6.60 8.18 -26.06
C ARG A 3 6.70 7.26 -24.83
N ASN A 4 6.28 7.74 -23.67
CA ASN A 4 6.21 6.90 -22.47
C ASN A 4 5.29 5.70 -22.75
N PRO A 5 5.81 4.45 -22.68
CA PRO A 5 5.01 3.25 -23.00
C PRO A 5 3.89 2.99 -22.00
N LEU A 6 4.00 3.50 -20.77
CA LEU A 6 2.99 3.35 -19.71
C LEU A 6 1.80 4.31 -19.85
N ARG A 7 1.93 5.32 -20.71
CA ARG A 7 0.90 6.34 -20.87
C ARG A 7 -0.40 5.74 -21.37
N ASP A 8 -1.49 6.04 -20.68
CA ASP A 8 -2.84 5.60 -21.01
C ASP A 8 -3.04 4.06 -21.02
N ARG A 9 -2.17 3.32 -20.29
CA ARG A 9 -2.21 1.85 -20.22
C ARG A 9 -2.54 1.30 -18.84
N ILE A 10 -2.47 2.13 -17.82
CA ILE A 10 -2.67 1.77 -16.41
C ILE A 10 -3.56 2.82 -15.78
N ALA A 11 -4.46 2.40 -14.93
CA ALA A 11 -5.39 3.27 -14.21
C ALA A 11 -5.31 3.03 -12.70
N VAL A 12 -5.45 4.07 -11.91
CA VAL A 12 -5.76 3.97 -10.49
C VAL A 12 -7.27 3.85 -10.37
N VAL A 13 -7.77 2.73 -9.87
CA VAL A 13 -9.20 2.40 -9.86
C VAL A 13 -9.86 2.61 -8.51
N GLY A 14 -9.09 2.68 -7.43
CA GLY A 14 -9.66 2.94 -6.10
C GLY A 14 -8.66 3.58 -5.14
N VAL A 15 -9.19 4.36 -4.20
CA VAL A 15 -8.42 5.10 -3.19
C VAL A 15 -9.04 4.91 -1.82
N GLY A 16 -8.19 4.65 -0.81
CA GLY A 16 -8.63 4.53 0.58
C GLY A 16 -7.65 5.17 1.55
N SER A 17 -8.14 5.77 2.61
CA SER A 17 -7.31 6.34 3.66
C SER A 17 -7.97 6.21 5.02
N THR A 18 -7.17 6.26 6.07
CA THR A 18 -7.64 6.39 7.46
C THR A 18 -7.53 7.83 7.95
N PRO A 19 -8.23 8.19 9.04
CA PRO A 19 -7.99 9.47 9.69
C PRO A 19 -6.52 9.61 10.14
N TYR A 20 -6.03 10.83 10.13
CA TYR A 20 -4.69 11.16 10.62
C TYR A 20 -4.76 11.56 12.10
N GLY A 21 -3.79 11.12 12.89
CA GLY A 21 -3.72 11.47 14.30
C GLY A 21 -2.30 11.29 14.86
N ARG A 22 -2.03 11.92 16.02
CA ARG A 22 -0.75 11.74 16.71
C ARG A 22 -0.61 10.37 17.34
N ASP A 23 -1.73 9.86 17.84
CA ASP A 23 -1.85 8.53 18.44
C ASP A 23 -3.28 8.05 18.19
N LEU A 24 -3.41 7.10 17.29
CA LEU A 24 -4.69 6.47 16.98
C LEU A 24 -4.94 5.23 17.84
N GLN A 25 -4.01 4.86 18.72
CA GLN A 25 -4.06 3.67 19.57
C GLN A 25 -4.41 2.38 18.80
N ARG A 26 -3.88 2.28 17.58
CA ARG A 26 -4.14 1.17 16.66
C ARG A 26 -2.83 0.68 16.07
N SER A 27 -2.77 -0.60 15.75
CA SER A 27 -1.62 -1.17 15.08
C SER A 27 -1.52 -0.68 13.63
N GLU A 28 -0.31 -0.64 13.11
CA GLU A 28 -0.04 -0.30 11.71
C GLU A 28 -0.80 -1.22 10.75
N LEU A 29 -0.83 -2.52 11.03
CA LEU A 29 -1.60 -3.49 10.25
C LEU A 29 -3.09 -3.14 10.23
N SER A 30 -3.67 -2.76 11.38
CA SER A 30 -5.07 -2.37 11.47
C SER A 30 -5.40 -1.13 10.63
N LEU A 31 -4.48 -0.15 10.62
CA LEU A 31 -4.65 1.05 9.80
C LEU A 31 -4.48 0.75 8.30
N GLY A 32 -3.45 -0.02 7.94
CA GLY A 32 -3.23 -0.44 6.56
C GLY A 32 -4.40 -1.27 6.03
N LEU A 33 -4.93 -2.18 6.85
CA LEU A 33 -6.08 -3.01 6.49
C LEU A 33 -7.35 -2.17 6.25
N GLU A 34 -7.67 -1.24 7.15
CA GLU A 34 -8.82 -0.36 6.96
C GLU A 34 -8.73 0.44 5.67
N ALA A 35 -7.57 1.01 5.42
CA ALA A 35 -7.36 1.81 4.23
C ALA A 35 -7.39 0.96 2.95
N ALA A 36 -6.86 -0.27 2.99
CA ALA A 36 -6.96 -1.22 1.88
C ALA A 36 -8.42 -1.61 1.60
N ILE A 37 -9.20 -1.93 2.63
CA ILE A 37 -10.64 -2.25 2.49
C ILE A 37 -11.41 -1.08 1.86
N ARG A 38 -11.10 0.16 2.26
CA ARG A 38 -11.71 1.35 1.65
C ARG A 38 -11.35 1.50 0.18
N ALA A 39 -10.09 1.27 -0.19
CA ALA A 39 -9.65 1.34 -1.57
C ALA A 39 -10.31 0.26 -2.45
N ILE A 40 -10.41 -0.98 -1.94
CA ILE A 40 -11.10 -2.08 -2.61
C ILE A 40 -12.58 -1.76 -2.81
N GLY A 41 -13.24 -1.21 -1.78
CA GLY A 41 -14.63 -0.78 -1.86
C GLY A 41 -14.84 0.38 -2.84
N ASP A 42 -13.93 1.35 -2.89
CA ASP A 42 -13.96 2.46 -3.83
C ASP A 42 -13.77 1.98 -5.29
N ALA A 43 -12.87 1.02 -5.49
CA ALA A 43 -12.65 0.39 -6.79
C ALA A 43 -13.83 -0.49 -7.25
N GLY A 44 -14.64 -0.98 -6.32
CA GLY A 44 -15.76 -1.89 -6.62
C GLY A 44 -15.32 -3.27 -7.12
N ILE A 45 -14.10 -3.69 -6.78
CA ILE A 45 -13.56 -5.00 -7.17
C ILE A 45 -13.67 -6.02 -6.04
N ASP A 46 -13.57 -7.32 -6.36
CA ASP A 46 -13.39 -8.34 -5.35
C ASP A 46 -11.93 -8.37 -4.87
N ARG A 47 -11.72 -8.57 -3.56
CA ARG A 47 -10.37 -8.70 -2.99
C ARG A 47 -9.57 -9.85 -3.60
N GLN A 48 -10.22 -10.87 -4.14
CA GLN A 48 -9.56 -12.00 -4.80
C GLN A 48 -9.04 -11.66 -6.20
N GLU A 49 -9.44 -10.52 -6.76
CA GLU A 49 -8.87 -10.00 -8.01
C GLU A 49 -7.49 -9.39 -7.80
N ILE A 50 -7.14 -9.05 -6.52
CA ILE A 50 -5.84 -8.49 -6.19
C ILE A 50 -4.81 -9.61 -6.15
N ASP A 51 -3.85 -9.55 -7.06
CA ASP A 51 -2.75 -10.51 -7.17
C ASP A 51 -1.35 -9.88 -7.06
N GLY A 52 -1.29 -8.55 -6.91
CA GLY A 52 -0.08 -7.78 -6.65
C GLY A 52 -0.14 -7.00 -5.34
N LEU A 53 0.96 -6.98 -4.56
CA LEU A 53 1.08 -6.21 -3.33
C LEU A 53 2.35 -5.36 -3.33
N CYS A 54 2.22 -4.06 -3.10
CA CYS A 54 3.36 -3.16 -3.01
C CYS A 54 3.18 -2.16 -1.86
N GLY A 55 4.29 -1.76 -1.23
CA GLY A 55 4.18 -0.74 -0.20
C GLY A 55 5.41 -0.57 0.66
N ALA A 56 5.31 0.39 1.58
CA ALA A 56 6.30 0.67 2.60
C ALA A 56 5.64 0.93 3.95
N GLY A 57 6.45 0.93 5.00
CA GLY A 57 5.99 1.13 6.37
C GLY A 57 5.72 -0.17 7.10
N MET A 58 5.46 -1.24 6.41
CA MET A 58 5.29 -2.55 7.02
C MET A 58 6.64 -3.24 7.17
N ASN A 59 7.53 -2.61 7.95
CA ASN A 59 8.85 -3.18 8.22
C ASN A 59 8.72 -4.31 9.26
N PRO A 60 9.00 -5.55 8.90
CA PRO A 60 8.89 -6.68 9.83
C PRO A 60 9.84 -6.57 11.04
N LEU A 61 10.93 -5.84 10.91
CA LEU A 61 11.92 -5.67 11.99
C LEU A 61 11.55 -4.55 12.98
N ALA A 62 10.85 -3.51 12.53
CA ALA A 62 10.55 -2.35 13.37
C ALA A 62 9.20 -2.44 14.07
N MET A 63 8.26 -3.21 13.55
CA MET A 63 6.84 -3.10 13.91
C MET A 63 6.19 -4.44 14.27
N GLY A 64 6.93 -5.50 14.41
CA GLY A 64 6.36 -6.83 14.70
C GLY A 64 5.38 -7.33 13.63
N GLY A 65 5.28 -6.64 12.52
CA GLY A 65 4.44 -7.00 11.40
C GLY A 65 5.16 -7.91 10.42
N ALA A 66 4.46 -8.89 9.88
CA ALA A 66 5.00 -9.78 8.86
C ALA A 66 4.96 -9.16 7.45
N GLY A 67 4.87 -7.84 7.33
CA GLY A 67 4.83 -7.13 6.06
C GLY A 67 3.65 -7.53 5.19
N PHE A 68 3.90 -7.81 3.92
CA PHE A 68 2.84 -8.19 2.96
C PHE A 68 2.09 -9.46 3.33
N LEU A 69 2.73 -10.43 3.95
CA LEU A 69 2.08 -11.68 4.37
C LEU A 69 0.99 -11.42 5.42
N SER A 70 1.25 -10.52 6.37
CA SER A 70 0.23 -10.13 7.34
C SER A 70 -0.94 -9.40 6.70
N LEU A 71 -0.67 -8.51 5.76
CA LEU A 71 -1.72 -7.78 5.03
C LEU A 71 -2.53 -8.74 4.14
N GLN A 72 -1.84 -9.60 3.39
CA GLN A 72 -2.47 -10.63 2.55
C GLN A 72 -3.38 -11.54 3.38
N GLY A 73 -2.88 -12.07 4.50
CA GLY A 73 -3.66 -12.91 5.39
C GLY A 73 -4.85 -12.18 6.03
N ALA A 74 -4.66 -10.93 6.46
CA ALA A 74 -5.72 -10.13 7.07
C ALA A 74 -6.82 -9.75 6.07
N LEU A 75 -6.47 -9.50 4.81
CA LEU A 75 -7.42 -9.28 3.71
C LEU A 75 -8.06 -10.58 3.22
N GLY A 76 -7.49 -11.74 3.53
CA GLY A 76 -7.92 -13.03 3.02
C GLY A 76 -7.69 -13.18 1.52
N ILE A 77 -6.64 -12.58 0.97
CA ILE A 77 -6.22 -12.76 -0.43
C ILE A 77 -5.54 -14.12 -0.55
N GLU A 78 -6.10 -15.01 -1.36
CA GLU A 78 -5.62 -16.38 -1.45
C GLU A 78 -4.37 -16.51 -2.31
N LYS A 79 -4.24 -15.70 -3.35
CA LYS A 79 -3.17 -15.83 -4.35
C LYS A 79 -2.53 -14.48 -4.64
N THR A 80 -1.22 -14.42 -4.55
CA THR A 80 -0.40 -13.27 -4.93
C THR A 80 0.68 -13.72 -5.91
N THR A 81 0.73 -13.10 -7.09
CA THR A 81 1.72 -13.39 -8.13
C THR A 81 2.94 -12.50 -8.03
N TRP A 82 2.76 -11.31 -7.45
CA TRP A 82 3.81 -10.32 -7.33
C TRP A 82 3.73 -9.56 -6.01
N ALA A 83 4.88 -9.33 -5.37
CA ALA A 83 4.99 -8.45 -4.21
C ALA A 83 6.35 -7.74 -4.18
N LYS A 84 6.34 -6.45 -3.83
CA LYS A 84 7.56 -5.64 -3.77
C LYS A 84 7.48 -4.55 -2.70
N ASN A 85 8.58 -4.38 -1.95
CA ASN A 85 8.75 -3.21 -1.09
C ASN A 85 9.05 -1.97 -1.95
N GLY A 86 8.35 -0.89 -1.67
CA GLY A 86 8.56 0.41 -2.26
C GLY A 86 8.34 1.52 -1.23
N TRP A 87 8.95 2.66 -1.45
CA TRP A 87 8.85 3.80 -0.54
C TRP A 87 8.11 4.96 -1.21
N LEU A 88 7.04 5.44 -0.60
CA LEU A 88 6.26 6.56 -1.13
C LEU A 88 5.90 6.39 -2.63
N GLY A 89 6.20 7.39 -3.45
CA GLY A 89 5.88 7.41 -4.87
C GLY A 89 6.51 6.27 -5.68
N SER A 90 7.64 5.70 -5.23
CA SER A 90 8.24 4.56 -5.93
C SER A 90 7.38 3.31 -5.92
N SER A 91 6.54 3.12 -4.89
CA SER A 91 5.59 2.00 -4.83
C SER A 91 4.61 2.03 -6.00
N PHE A 92 4.16 3.23 -6.39
CA PHE A 92 3.30 3.40 -7.56
C PHE A 92 3.98 3.03 -8.86
N VAL A 93 5.21 3.52 -9.02
CA VAL A 93 5.99 3.22 -10.23
C VAL A 93 6.18 1.71 -10.34
N PHE A 94 6.57 1.06 -9.24
CA PHE A 94 6.77 -0.39 -9.23
C PHE A 94 5.49 -1.18 -9.52
N ALA A 95 4.36 -0.77 -8.93
CA ALA A 95 3.07 -1.41 -9.20
C ALA A 95 2.64 -1.20 -10.66
N ALA A 96 2.78 0.03 -11.16
CA ALA A 96 2.48 0.34 -12.56
C ALA A 96 3.35 -0.46 -13.55
N GLU A 97 4.65 -0.58 -13.27
CA GLU A 97 5.55 -1.42 -14.06
C GLU A 97 5.16 -2.89 -14.00
N ALA A 98 4.78 -3.40 -12.82
CA ALA A 98 4.39 -4.80 -12.65
C ALA A 98 3.13 -5.14 -13.46
N VAL A 99 2.10 -4.31 -13.37
CA VAL A 99 0.87 -4.48 -14.15
C VAL A 99 1.15 -4.37 -15.65
N PHE A 100 1.92 -3.36 -16.06
CA PHE A 100 2.27 -3.19 -17.46
C PHE A 100 3.07 -4.37 -18.04
N CYS A 101 3.96 -4.96 -17.24
CA CYS A 101 4.75 -6.13 -17.63
C CYS A 101 4.00 -7.46 -17.50
N GLY A 102 2.75 -7.45 -17.01
CA GLY A 102 1.96 -8.67 -16.80
C GLY A 102 2.46 -9.55 -15.66
N LEU A 103 3.12 -8.96 -14.65
CA LEU A 103 3.55 -9.67 -13.44
C LEU A 103 2.37 -9.85 -12.47
N CYS A 104 1.39 -8.97 -12.52
CA CYS A 104 0.10 -9.03 -11.85
C CYS A 104 -0.93 -8.26 -12.67
N ASP A 105 -2.20 -8.52 -12.45
CA ASP A 105 -3.31 -7.84 -13.12
C ASP A 105 -3.84 -6.66 -12.29
N VAL A 106 -3.92 -6.83 -10.98
CA VAL A 106 -4.39 -5.81 -10.03
C VAL A 106 -3.42 -5.69 -8.86
N ALA A 107 -2.74 -4.56 -8.73
CA ALA A 107 -1.80 -4.29 -7.66
C ALA A 107 -2.40 -3.38 -6.58
N LEU A 108 -2.40 -3.84 -5.33
CA LEU A 108 -2.74 -3.03 -4.16
C LEU A 108 -1.47 -2.38 -3.61
N VAL A 109 -1.45 -1.05 -3.61
CA VAL A 109 -0.34 -0.27 -3.03
C VAL A 109 -0.74 0.24 -1.65
N VAL A 110 -0.08 -0.21 -0.61
CA VAL A 110 -0.36 0.21 0.77
C VAL A 110 0.85 0.93 1.36
N GLN A 111 0.59 2.11 1.89
CA GLN A 111 1.59 2.90 2.60
C GLN A 111 1.08 3.16 4.02
N THR A 112 1.80 2.69 5.00
CA THR A 112 1.58 3.00 6.41
C THR A 112 2.81 3.66 6.99
N TYR A 113 2.61 4.61 7.86
CA TYR A 113 3.70 5.25 8.59
C TYR A 113 3.26 5.51 10.02
N MET A 114 3.91 4.86 10.95
CA MET A 114 3.75 5.10 12.38
C MET A 114 5.01 5.74 12.94
N ARG A 115 4.82 6.71 13.80
CA ARG A 115 5.91 7.32 14.56
C ARG A 115 5.97 6.67 15.95
N GLU A 116 7.13 6.21 16.35
CA GLU A 116 7.33 5.74 17.72
C GLU A 116 7.11 6.88 18.72
N LEU A 117 6.38 6.60 19.79
CA LEU A 117 6.20 7.48 20.93
C LEU A 117 7.58 7.71 21.57
N GLY A 118 8.09 8.95 21.50
CA GLY A 118 9.39 9.32 22.07
C GLY A 118 10.40 9.93 21.09
N MET A 119 10.18 9.83 19.79
CA MET A 119 11.02 10.55 18.83
C MET A 119 10.74 12.06 18.85
N SER A 120 11.79 12.85 18.98
CA SER A 120 11.67 14.32 19.09
C SER A 120 11.17 14.95 17.78
N ARG A 121 10.59 16.13 17.90
CA ARG A 121 10.07 16.91 16.77
C ARG A 121 11.12 17.24 15.69
N SER A 122 12.40 17.15 16.05
CA SER A 122 13.54 17.44 15.18
C SER A 122 13.86 16.31 14.20
N ASP A 123 13.38 15.08 14.48
CA ASP A 123 13.92 13.92 13.79
C ASP A 123 13.23 13.57 12.48
N TYR A 124 12.07 14.08 12.17
CA TYR A 124 11.49 14.08 10.80
C TYR A 124 10.11 14.74 10.81
N ASN A 125 9.96 15.76 10.00
CA ASN A 125 8.70 16.47 9.75
C ASN A 125 7.81 15.65 8.77
N CYS A 126 7.48 14.42 9.12
CA CYS A 126 6.61 13.56 8.35
C CYS A 126 5.28 13.42 9.08
N ASN A 127 4.27 14.08 8.57
CA ASN A 127 2.89 13.83 8.92
C ASN A 127 2.53 12.38 8.57
N ASN A 128 1.86 11.68 9.47
CA ASN A 128 1.29 10.36 9.20
C ASN A 128 0.33 10.46 8.00
N LYS A 129 0.84 10.19 6.83
CA LYS A 129 0.03 10.06 5.62
C LYS A 129 -0.04 8.59 5.27
N ILE A 130 -1.24 8.04 5.35
CA ILE A 130 -1.54 6.76 4.73
C ILE A 130 -2.14 7.12 3.38
N LEU A 131 -1.40 6.85 2.33
CA LEU A 131 -1.88 6.94 0.96
C LEU A 131 -2.00 5.52 0.46
N ASN A 132 -3.20 5.09 0.20
CA ASN A 132 -3.46 3.82 -0.43
C ASN A 132 -3.98 4.08 -1.83
N PHE A 133 -3.40 3.38 -2.76
CA PHE A 133 -3.82 3.41 -4.14
C PHE A 133 -3.83 1.97 -4.64
N SER A 134 -4.86 1.57 -5.31
CA SER A 134 -4.83 0.37 -6.15
C SER A 134 -4.61 0.78 -7.59
N VAL A 135 -3.73 0.09 -8.26
CA VAL A 135 -3.44 0.26 -9.69
C VAL A 135 -4.01 -0.94 -10.41
#